data_480c9d79848d0174e399af4940e0e182
#
_entry.id   480c9d79848d0174e399af4940e0e182
#
_cell.length_a   1.000
_cell.length_b   1.000
_cell.length_c   1.000
_cell.angle_alpha   90.00
_cell.angle_beta   90.00
_cell.angle_gamma   90.00
#
_symmetry.space_group_name_H-M   'P 1'
#
loop_
_entity.id
_entity.type
_entity.pdbx_description
1 polymer ?
#
loop_
_entity_poly.entity_id
_entity_poly.type
_entity_poly.pdbx_seq_one_letter_code
_entity_poly.pdbx_strand_id
1 'polypeptide(L)'
;MKRFFSFLLSAITVFAFSMPAYAATAASTTYHYQRLWYYTESDLAKKSFETHYASVDIFAPQSYKIASDGTISGTVDKDLLDFAKAHKVKVMPLVTNGGFSRAASQAFLGDSTKEAIAINALVAEARDRGYWGYQFDFEQMDATSRASYTAFITKAYAAFKAHGLNLSVAVIAKTSDNPKDYPNDLWQNLIGVYDYSALAATSDFITIMSYDDPLSKGPIAPMPWYQQVVTYAIAHIPNNKISLGIPTYYWQWSTQTGKLMGIGGNEGIDNVFAKYRPTSVYDATQQERKLTYNGLGSVPYTLWYEDTQAVNARLALVKNNRLYGASFWAFGLEIPGVWTATKE
;
A
#
# COMPACT_ATOMS: atom_id res chain seq x y z
N MET A 1 -31.95 88.37 26.39
CA MET A 1 -30.91 87.92 25.51
C MET A 1 -31.15 86.41 25.24
N LYS A 2 -31.75 86.07 24.11
CA LYS A 2 -32.00 84.67 23.70
C LYS A 2 -30.99 84.30 22.60
N ARG A 3 -30.18 83.32 22.81
CA ARG A 3 -29.22 82.71 21.79
C ARG A 3 -29.90 81.53 21.15
N PHE A 4 -30.09 81.61 19.83
CA PHE A 4 -30.53 80.52 18.96
C PHE A 4 -29.29 79.66 18.63
N PHE A 5 -29.42 78.38 18.87
CA PHE A 5 -28.47 77.35 18.33
C PHE A 5 -29.15 76.70 17.10
N SER A 6 -28.56 76.89 15.93
CA SER A 6 -28.93 76.16 14.72
C SER A 6 -28.16 74.82 14.69
N PHE A 7 -28.88 73.70 14.59
CA PHE A 7 -28.30 72.38 14.31
C PHE A 7 -28.34 72.20 12.79
N LEU A 8 -27.09 71.98 12.24
CA LEU A 8 -26.94 71.54 10.87
C LEU A 8 -27.00 70.00 10.86
N LEU A 9 -27.97 69.43 10.15
CA LEU A 9 -28.12 67.99 9.95
C LEU A 9 -27.38 67.66 8.67
N SER A 10 -26.16 66.98 8.78
CA SER A 10 -25.43 66.44 7.63
C SER A 10 -26.01 65.07 7.29
N ALA A 11 -26.64 64.95 6.14
CA ALA A 11 -27.07 63.66 5.60
C ALA A 11 -25.85 62.90 5.02
N ILE A 12 -25.48 61.77 5.64
CA ILE A 12 -24.45 60.84 5.10
C ILE A 12 -25.17 59.87 4.15
N THR A 13 -24.94 60.02 2.85
CA THR A 13 -25.44 59.10 1.84
C THR A 13 -24.47 57.90 1.78
N VAL A 14 -24.89 56.73 2.27
CA VAL A 14 -24.13 55.48 2.16
C VAL A 14 -24.39 54.89 0.79
N PHE A 15 -23.36 54.90 -0.07
CA PHE A 15 -23.38 54.13 -1.31
C PHE A 15 -23.09 52.67 -0.99
N ALA A 16 -24.07 51.78 -1.07
CA ALA A 16 -23.88 50.34 -1.03
C ALA A 16 -23.36 49.89 -2.40
N PHE A 17 -22.09 49.56 -2.46
CA PHE A 17 -21.53 48.81 -3.58
C PHE A 17 -21.92 47.33 -3.46
N SER A 18 -22.86 46.87 -4.29
CA SER A 18 -23.13 45.46 -4.47
C SER A 18 -22.00 44.83 -5.28
N MET A 19 -21.10 44.09 -4.60
CA MET A 19 -20.16 43.21 -5.29
C MET A 19 -20.94 42.01 -5.88
N PRO A 20 -20.73 41.68 -7.16
CA PRO A 20 -21.28 40.43 -7.69
C PRO A 20 -20.68 39.27 -6.94
N ALA A 21 -21.50 38.43 -6.32
CA ALA A 21 -21.08 37.15 -5.76
C ALA A 21 -20.62 36.27 -6.92
N TYR A 22 -19.32 36.14 -7.09
CA TYR A 22 -18.74 35.07 -7.91
C TYR A 22 -19.01 33.74 -7.17
N ALA A 23 -20.06 33.05 -7.57
CA ALA A 23 -20.27 31.67 -7.22
C ALA A 23 -19.15 30.88 -7.91
N ALA A 24 -18.06 30.61 -7.18
CA ALA A 24 -17.11 29.62 -7.58
C ALA A 24 -17.85 28.29 -7.60
N THR A 25 -18.26 27.85 -8.77
CA THR A 25 -18.63 26.45 -9.01
C THR A 25 -17.37 25.62 -8.73
N ALA A 26 -17.23 25.16 -7.49
CA ALA A 26 -16.28 24.11 -7.18
C ALA A 26 -16.67 22.93 -8.06
N ALA A 27 -15.90 22.68 -9.11
CA ALA A 27 -15.97 21.41 -9.84
C ALA A 27 -15.78 20.33 -8.78
N SER A 28 -16.82 19.56 -8.51
CA SER A 28 -16.73 18.36 -7.70
C SER A 28 -15.86 17.41 -8.48
N THR A 29 -14.54 17.46 -8.27
CA THR A 29 -13.65 16.41 -8.76
C THR A 29 -14.03 15.17 -7.98
N THR A 30 -14.71 14.26 -8.65
CA THR A 30 -15.04 12.96 -8.08
C THR A 30 -13.73 12.34 -7.59
N TYR A 31 -13.65 12.06 -6.28
CA TYR A 31 -12.47 11.44 -5.70
C TYR A 31 -12.35 10.03 -6.25
N HIS A 32 -11.25 9.78 -6.93
CA HIS A 32 -10.88 8.46 -7.44
C HIS A 32 -9.59 8.01 -6.74
N TYR A 33 -9.61 6.85 -6.09
CA TYR A 33 -8.43 6.26 -5.47
C TYR A 33 -7.72 5.31 -6.45
N GLN A 34 -6.37 5.27 -6.41
CA GLN A 34 -5.60 4.37 -7.27
C GLN A 34 -5.67 2.93 -6.75
N ARG A 35 -5.87 1.97 -7.66
CA ARG A 35 -5.91 0.53 -7.39
C ARG A 35 -4.62 -0.09 -7.90
N LEU A 36 -3.65 -0.28 -6.99
CA LEU A 36 -2.39 -0.94 -7.26
C LEU A 36 -2.54 -2.43 -6.97
N TRP A 37 -2.13 -3.27 -7.90
CA TRP A 37 -2.17 -4.72 -7.74
C TRP A 37 -0.79 -5.32 -7.92
N TYR A 38 -0.38 -6.09 -6.92
CA TYR A 38 0.86 -6.85 -6.95
C TYR A 38 0.72 -8.12 -7.77
N TYR A 39 1.77 -8.46 -8.47
CA TYR A 39 1.86 -9.66 -9.28
C TYR A 39 3.09 -10.47 -8.88
N THR A 40 2.88 -11.71 -8.49
CA THR A 40 3.89 -12.75 -8.36
C THR A 40 3.68 -13.77 -9.44
N GLU A 41 4.73 -14.25 -10.08
CA GLU A 41 4.66 -15.09 -11.28
C GLU A 41 3.90 -16.39 -11.02
N SER A 42 2.73 -16.52 -11.62
CA SER A 42 1.92 -17.74 -11.68
C SER A 42 0.87 -17.63 -12.78
N ASP A 43 0.39 -18.79 -13.29
CA ASP A 43 -0.67 -18.83 -14.29
C ASP A 43 -1.97 -18.21 -13.78
N LEU A 44 -2.30 -18.42 -12.49
CA LEU A 44 -3.48 -17.83 -11.86
C LEU A 44 -3.38 -16.31 -11.80
N ALA A 45 -2.23 -15.77 -11.41
CA ALA A 45 -2.00 -14.33 -11.35
C ALA A 45 -2.08 -13.69 -12.74
N LYS A 46 -1.47 -14.33 -13.75
CA LYS A 46 -1.56 -13.87 -15.15
C LYS A 46 -2.99 -13.83 -15.63
N LYS A 47 -3.73 -14.93 -15.48
CA LYS A 47 -5.15 -15.02 -15.86
C LYS A 47 -6.01 -14.00 -15.12
N SER A 48 -5.77 -13.78 -13.84
CA SER A 48 -6.48 -12.79 -13.03
C SER A 48 -6.26 -11.38 -13.56
N PHE A 49 -5.01 -10.98 -13.79
CA PHE A 49 -4.68 -9.68 -14.36
C PHE A 49 -5.33 -9.47 -15.74
N GLU A 50 -5.17 -10.42 -16.66
CA GLU A 50 -5.75 -10.35 -18.01
C GLU A 50 -7.28 -10.28 -17.99
N THR A 51 -7.93 -10.86 -16.98
CA THR A 51 -9.40 -10.84 -16.84
C THR A 51 -9.90 -9.53 -16.23
N HIS A 52 -9.14 -8.94 -15.29
CA HIS A 52 -9.61 -7.85 -14.44
C HIS A 52 -8.87 -6.52 -14.62
N TYR A 53 -8.06 -6.38 -15.66
CA TYR A 53 -7.24 -5.19 -15.94
C TYR A 53 -8.01 -3.86 -15.86
N ALA A 54 -9.30 -3.85 -16.20
CA ALA A 54 -10.15 -2.64 -16.15
C ALA A 54 -10.36 -2.12 -14.70
N SER A 55 -10.10 -2.95 -13.70
CA SER A 55 -10.12 -2.59 -12.28
C SER A 55 -8.72 -2.33 -11.70
N VAL A 56 -7.71 -2.16 -12.57
CA VAL A 56 -6.30 -1.98 -12.18
C VAL A 56 -5.79 -0.66 -12.74
N ASP A 57 -5.34 0.24 -11.87
CA ASP A 57 -4.71 1.49 -12.28
C ASP A 57 -3.19 1.34 -12.39
N ILE A 58 -2.60 0.53 -11.50
CA ILE A 58 -1.16 0.27 -11.44
C ILE A 58 -0.93 -1.24 -11.30
N PHE A 59 -0.23 -1.81 -12.27
CA PHE A 59 0.27 -3.19 -12.27
C PHE A 59 1.68 -3.19 -11.68
N ALA A 60 1.89 -3.91 -10.58
CA ALA A 60 3.13 -3.91 -9.80
C ALA A 60 3.75 -5.31 -9.71
N PRO A 61 4.45 -5.78 -10.76
CA PRO A 61 5.09 -7.09 -10.76
C PRO A 61 6.35 -7.10 -9.87
N GLN A 62 6.50 -8.11 -9.02
CA GLN A 62 7.70 -8.35 -8.22
C GLN A 62 8.81 -8.93 -9.10
N SER A 63 9.51 -8.09 -9.85
CA SER A 63 10.37 -8.52 -10.94
C SER A 63 11.84 -8.19 -10.76
N TYR A 64 12.19 -7.14 -10.01
CA TYR A 64 13.58 -6.69 -9.89
C TYR A 64 14.14 -6.88 -8.49
N LYS A 65 15.45 -7.04 -8.43
CA LYS A 65 16.22 -7.05 -7.19
C LYS A 65 17.56 -6.34 -7.38
N ILE A 66 18.03 -5.68 -6.33
CA ILE A 66 19.36 -5.06 -6.24
C ILE A 66 20.25 -5.97 -5.42
N ALA A 67 21.41 -6.32 -5.97
CA ALA A 67 22.43 -7.10 -5.27
C ALA A 67 23.30 -6.20 -4.38
N SER A 68 24.16 -6.82 -3.54
CA SER A 68 25.04 -6.11 -2.60
C SER A 68 26.10 -5.24 -3.26
N ASP A 69 26.37 -5.41 -4.55
CA ASP A 69 27.29 -4.61 -5.37
C ASP A 69 26.59 -3.51 -6.18
N GLY A 70 25.27 -3.38 -6.06
CA GLY A 70 24.44 -2.42 -6.79
C GLY A 70 23.97 -2.90 -8.16
N THR A 71 24.33 -4.09 -8.60
CA THR A 71 23.80 -4.64 -9.86
C THR A 71 22.32 -4.98 -9.70
N ILE A 72 21.54 -4.72 -10.76
CA ILE A 72 20.12 -5.11 -10.82
C ILE A 72 19.96 -6.41 -11.58
N SER A 73 18.97 -7.20 -11.22
CA SER A 73 18.57 -8.39 -11.98
C SER A 73 17.07 -8.56 -11.95
N GLY A 74 16.54 -9.21 -12.98
CA GLY A 74 15.11 -9.42 -13.17
C GLY A 74 14.60 -8.71 -14.41
N THR A 75 13.33 -8.96 -14.72
CA THR A 75 12.63 -8.35 -15.85
C THR A 75 11.13 -8.54 -15.68
N VAL A 76 10.32 -7.69 -16.28
CA VAL A 76 8.88 -7.93 -16.43
C VAL A 76 8.66 -8.78 -17.68
N ASP A 77 7.84 -9.81 -17.58
CA ASP A 77 7.44 -10.60 -18.73
C ASP A 77 6.93 -9.71 -19.85
N LYS A 78 7.42 -9.97 -21.09
CA LYS A 78 7.14 -9.11 -22.24
C LYS A 78 5.66 -9.09 -22.61
N ASP A 79 5.00 -10.24 -22.55
CA ASP A 79 3.59 -10.34 -22.96
C ASP A 79 2.70 -9.60 -21.95
N LEU A 80 3.00 -9.69 -20.67
CA LEU A 80 2.30 -8.93 -19.61
C LEU A 80 2.54 -7.42 -19.73
N LEU A 81 3.77 -7.02 -20.07
CA LEU A 81 4.10 -5.62 -20.28
C LEU A 81 3.34 -5.05 -21.48
N ASP A 82 3.33 -5.77 -22.60
CA ASP A 82 2.63 -5.37 -23.82
C ASP A 82 1.10 -5.33 -23.60
N PHE A 83 0.57 -6.31 -22.87
CA PHE A 83 -0.84 -6.34 -22.46
C PHE A 83 -1.20 -5.11 -21.59
N ALA A 84 -0.42 -4.82 -20.57
CA ALA A 84 -0.65 -3.66 -19.71
C ALA A 84 -0.64 -2.35 -20.52
N LYS A 85 0.33 -2.17 -21.41
CA LYS A 85 0.43 -0.99 -22.30
C LYS A 85 -0.75 -0.87 -23.22
N ALA A 86 -1.17 -1.97 -23.88
CA ALA A 86 -2.32 -1.99 -24.78
C ALA A 86 -3.62 -1.55 -24.08
N HIS A 87 -3.74 -1.85 -22.80
CA HIS A 87 -4.89 -1.51 -21.96
C HIS A 87 -4.69 -0.24 -21.10
N LYS A 88 -3.58 0.51 -21.30
CA LYS A 88 -3.24 1.76 -20.60
C LYS A 88 -3.13 1.60 -19.09
N VAL A 89 -2.78 0.41 -18.61
CA VAL A 89 -2.45 0.15 -17.21
C VAL A 89 -1.01 0.59 -16.96
N LYS A 90 -0.79 1.39 -15.91
CA LYS A 90 0.55 1.84 -15.51
C LYS A 90 1.37 0.65 -15.00
N VAL A 91 2.60 0.50 -15.46
CA VAL A 91 3.49 -0.58 -15.00
C VAL A 91 4.53 0.00 -14.07
N MET A 92 4.53 -0.49 -12.82
CA MET A 92 5.44 -0.05 -11.75
C MET A 92 6.05 -1.29 -11.06
N PRO A 93 7.12 -1.88 -11.62
CA PRO A 93 7.72 -3.08 -11.04
C PRO A 93 8.24 -2.83 -9.62
N LEU A 94 8.17 -3.88 -8.77
CA LEU A 94 8.82 -3.89 -7.47
C LEU A 94 10.32 -4.17 -7.63
N VAL A 95 11.10 -3.47 -6.79
CA VAL A 95 12.54 -3.65 -6.65
C VAL A 95 12.82 -4.06 -5.21
N THR A 96 13.28 -5.30 -5.02
CA THR A 96 13.60 -5.85 -3.70
C THR A 96 15.11 -5.78 -3.39
N ASN A 97 15.47 -5.91 -2.12
CA ASN A 97 16.87 -5.92 -1.64
C ASN A 97 17.47 -7.33 -1.67
N GLY A 98 17.74 -7.86 -2.87
CA GLY A 98 18.50 -9.10 -3.03
C GLY A 98 17.94 -10.31 -2.28
N GLY A 99 16.63 -10.59 -2.39
CA GLY A 99 15.95 -11.68 -1.68
C GLY A 99 15.73 -11.39 -0.20
N PHE A 100 15.46 -10.12 0.14
CA PHE A 100 15.24 -9.65 1.50
C PHE A 100 16.43 -9.92 2.46
N SER A 101 17.64 -9.80 1.91
CA SER A 101 18.87 -10.05 2.67
C SER A 101 19.34 -8.80 3.41
N ARG A 102 19.35 -8.88 4.75
CA ARG A 102 19.95 -7.84 5.60
C ARG A 102 21.40 -7.55 5.23
N ALA A 103 22.21 -8.60 5.06
CA ALA A 103 23.62 -8.43 4.71
C ALA A 103 23.80 -7.74 3.36
N ALA A 104 22.97 -8.05 2.37
CA ALA A 104 22.98 -7.38 1.08
C ALA A 104 22.62 -5.89 1.21
N SER A 105 21.58 -5.56 1.98
CA SER A 105 21.19 -4.17 2.24
C SER A 105 22.28 -3.38 2.96
N GLN A 106 22.91 -3.95 3.99
CA GLN A 106 24.00 -3.31 4.71
C GLN A 106 25.25 -3.08 3.85
N ALA A 107 25.55 -3.98 2.91
CA ALA A 107 26.67 -3.84 2.00
C ALA A 107 26.40 -2.85 0.84
N PHE A 108 25.14 -2.58 0.55
CA PHE A 108 24.68 -1.70 -0.52
C PHE A 108 24.42 -0.26 -0.03
N LEU A 109 23.64 -0.12 1.04
CA LEU A 109 23.19 1.18 1.53
C LEU A 109 24.35 2.00 2.11
N GLY A 110 24.46 3.25 1.69
CA GLY A 110 25.53 4.18 2.09
C GLY A 110 26.78 4.15 1.20
N ASP A 111 26.88 3.18 0.26
CA ASP A 111 27.92 3.18 -0.78
C ASP A 111 27.43 3.92 -2.02
N SER A 112 27.87 5.16 -2.18
CA SER A 112 27.41 6.05 -3.27
C SER A 112 27.67 5.51 -4.68
N THR A 113 28.71 4.71 -4.85
CA THR A 113 29.05 4.09 -6.14
C THR A 113 28.05 3.00 -6.49
N LYS A 114 27.76 2.10 -5.55
CA LYS A 114 26.80 1.01 -5.75
C LYS A 114 25.37 1.54 -5.92
N GLU A 115 24.98 2.54 -5.12
CA GLU A 115 23.68 3.20 -5.25
C GLU A 115 23.52 3.84 -6.63
N ALA A 116 24.56 4.51 -7.14
CA ALA A 116 24.56 5.11 -8.48
C ALA A 116 24.46 4.04 -9.59
N ILE A 117 25.15 2.91 -9.46
CA ILE A 117 25.04 1.77 -10.40
C ILE A 117 23.57 1.33 -10.48
N ALA A 118 22.92 1.06 -9.34
CA ALA A 118 21.55 0.60 -9.29
C ALA A 118 20.56 1.64 -9.87
N ILE A 119 20.67 2.90 -9.45
CA ILE A 119 19.76 3.97 -9.89
C ILE A 119 19.88 4.16 -11.41
N ASN A 120 21.09 4.25 -11.95
CA ASN A 120 21.31 4.45 -13.40
C ASN A 120 20.77 3.27 -14.21
N ALA A 121 20.99 2.05 -13.74
CA ALA A 121 20.49 0.85 -14.39
C ALA A 121 18.95 0.82 -14.40
N LEU A 122 18.29 1.12 -13.28
CA LEU A 122 16.82 1.20 -13.20
C LEU A 122 16.25 2.30 -14.12
N VAL A 123 16.89 3.47 -14.19
CA VAL A 123 16.49 4.54 -15.12
C VAL A 123 16.60 4.08 -16.57
N ALA A 124 17.71 3.44 -16.95
CA ALA A 124 17.92 2.93 -18.30
C ALA A 124 16.86 1.88 -18.67
N GLU A 125 16.62 0.91 -17.79
CA GLU A 125 15.63 -0.16 -17.98
C GLU A 125 14.20 0.41 -18.07
N ALA A 126 13.83 1.36 -17.21
CA ALA A 126 12.51 2.00 -17.25
C ALA A 126 12.25 2.73 -18.57
N ARG A 127 13.25 3.40 -19.12
CA ARG A 127 13.16 4.10 -20.41
C ARG A 127 13.04 3.14 -21.58
N ASP A 128 13.82 2.07 -21.57
CA ASP A 128 13.79 1.03 -22.61
C ASP A 128 12.44 0.31 -22.60
N ARG A 129 11.97 -0.07 -21.42
CA ARG A 129 10.74 -0.82 -21.22
C ARG A 129 9.47 0.04 -21.19
N GLY A 130 9.60 1.36 -21.00
CA GLY A 130 8.46 2.27 -20.88
C GLY A 130 7.67 2.07 -19.59
N TYR A 131 8.34 1.83 -18.46
CA TYR A 131 7.71 1.77 -17.15
C TYR A 131 7.25 3.15 -16.69
N TRP A 132 6.18 3.18 -15.90
CA TRP A 132 5.71 4.40 -15.27
C TRP A 132 6.61 4.83 -14.10
N GLY A 133 7.30 3.90 -13.48
CA GLY A 133 8.22 4.09 -12.37
C GLY A 133 8.57 2.77 -11.69
N TYR A 134 9.08 2.85 -10.45
CA TYR A 134 9.35 1.69 -9.61
C TYR A 134 8.82 1.87 -8.20
N GLN A 135 8.49 0.74 -7.55
CA GLN A 135 8.25 0.68 -6.12
C GLN A 135 9.40 -0.07 -5.45
N PHE A 136 10.09 0.58 -4.50
CA PHE A 136 11.09 -0.09 -3.67
C PHE A 136 10.40 -0.85 -2.54
N ASP A 137 10.67 -2.15 -2.50
CA ASP A 137 10.15 -3.11 -1.52
C ASP A 137 11.34 -3.77 -0.81
N PHE A 138 12.03 -2.99 0.01
CA PHE A 138 13.18 -3.44 0.78
C PHE A 138 12.71 -3.85 2.16
N GLU A 139 12.91 -5.11 2.52
CA GLU A 139 12.49 -5.68 3.78
C GLU A 139 13.64 -6.31 4.57
N GLN A 140 13.36 -6.71 5.81
CA GLN A 140 14.31 -7.36 6.72
C GLN A 140 15.61 -6.57 6.89
N MET A 141 15.53 -5.28 6.88
CA MET A 141 16.64 -4.37 7.11
C MET A 141 16.83 -4.08 8.60
N ASP A 142 18.07 -3.81 8.99
CA ASP A 142 18.40 -3.36 10.34
C ASP A 142 17.88 -1.94 10.60
N ALA A 143 17.32 -1.69 11.78
CA ALA A 143 16.84 -0.36 12.17
C ALA A 143 17.93 0.73 12.09
N THR A 144 19.21 0.37 12.28
CA THR A 144 20.35 1.29 12.12
C THR A 144 20.56 1.77 10.71
N SER A 145 19.99 1.07 9.71
CA SER A 145 20.02 1.48 8.30
C SER A 145 19.00 2.57 7.94
N ARG A 146 18.18 3.05 8.88
CA ARG A 146 17.10 4.05 8.64
C ARG A 146 17.59 5.28 7.87
N ALA A 147 18.70 5.88 8.31
CA ALA A 147 19.24 7.08 7.66
C ALA A 147 19.80 6.79 6.27
N SER A 148 20.55 5.69 6.08
CA SER A 148 21.13 5.33 4.79
C SER A 148 20.05 4.88 3.79
N TYR A 149 19.01 4.18 4.23
CA TYR A 149 17.88 3.83 3.38
C TYR A 149 17.12 5.08 2.90
N THR A 150 16.80 6.00 3.81
CA THR A 150 16.17 7.28 3.46
C THR A 150 17.05 8.09 2.47
N ALA A 151 18.35 8.14 2.67
CA ALA A 151 19.29 8.82 1.77
C ALA A 151 19.33 8.17 0.37
N PHE A 152 19.31 6.84 0.29
CA PHE A 152 19.22 6.13 -0.98
C PHE A 152 17.93 6.46 -1.73
N ILE A 153 16.76 6.37 -1.06
CA ILE A 153 15.46 6.71 -1.66
C ILE A 153 15.45 8.17 -2.14
N THR A 154 16.03 9.10 -1.39
CA THR A 154 16.15 10.51 -1.78
C THR A 154 16.95 10.68 -3.09
N LYS A 155 18.07 9.99 -3.23
CA LYS A 155 18.89 10.01 -4.46
C LYS A 155 18.13 9.38 -5.63
N ALA A 156 17.51 8.22 -5.40
CA ALA A 156 16.71 7.53 -6.41
C ALA A 156 15.54 8.43 -6.89
N TYR A 157 14.82 9.06 -5.97
CA TYR A 157 13.72 9.97 -6.30
C TYR A 157 14.17 11.14 -7.17
N ALA A 158 15.25 11.81 -6.81
CA ALA A 158 15.80 12.92 -7.61
C ALA A 158 16.16 12.48 -9.04
N ALA A 159 16.82 11.33 -9.18
CA ALA A 159 17.19 10.79 -10.49
C ALA A 159 15.94 10.37 -11.30
N PHE A 160 14.98 9.71 -10.69
CA PHE A 160 13.75 9.27 -11.36
C PHE A 160 12.93 10.47 -11.84
N LYS A 161 12.76 11.51 -11.00
CA LYS A 161 12.03 12.73 -11.40
C LYS A 161 12.71 13.46 -12.55
N ALA A 162 14.03 13.48 -12.61
CA ALA A 162 14.79 14.06 -13.74
C ALA A 162 14.51 13.34 -15.07
N HIS A 163 14.01 12.09 -15.02
CA HIS A 163 13.65 11.29 -16.18
C HIS A 163 12.15 11.06 -16.37
N GLY A 164 11.30 11.79 -15.62
CA GLY A 164 9.84 11.67 -15.70
C GLY A 164 9.27 10.39 -15.11
N LEU A 165 10.05 9.66 -14.32
CA LEU A 165 9.63 8.43 -13.66
C LEU A 165 9.02 8.71 -12.28
N ASN A 166 8.13 7.82 -11.85
CA ASN A 166 7.57 7.85 -10.51
C ASN A 166 8.31 6.87 -9.57
N LEU A 167 8.33 7.22 -8.29
CA LEU A 167 8.91 6.40 -7.24
C LEU A 167 7.89 6.20 -6.12
N SER A 168 7.69 4.96 -5.73
CA SER A 168 6.96 4.58 -4.52
C SER A 168 7.84 3.74 -3.61
N VAL A 169 7.49 3.70 -2.33
CA VAL A 169 8.13 2.83 -1.34
C VAL A 169 7.05 2.00 -0.65
N ALA A 170 7.24 0.68 -0.60
CA ALA A 170 6.49 -0.19 0.28
C ALA A 170 7.14 -0.18 1.67
N VAL A 171 6.35 -0.02 2.72
CA VAL A 171 6.82 0.05 4.10
C VAL A 171 6.03 -0.91 4.98
N ILE A 172 6.70 -1.55 5.94
CA ILE A 172 6.02 -2.35 6.97
C ILE A 172 5.13 -1.44 7.81
N ALA A 173 3.94 -1.94 8.14
CA ALA A 173 2.97 -1.21 8.94
C ALA A 173 3.49 -0.84 10.32
N LYS A 174 3.24 0.41 10.73
CA LYS A 174 3.55 0.94 12.06
C LYS A 174 2.30 1.44 12.74
N THR A 175 2.27 1.29 14.06
CA THR A 175 1.29 1.93 14.95
C THR A 175 1.93 2.99 15.84
N SER A 176 3.26 3.02 15.90
CA SER A 176 4.08 3.94 16.70
C SER A 176 5.48 4.05 16.11
N ASP A 177 6.24 5.08 16.45
CA ASP A 177 7.70 5.18 16.19
C ASP A 177 8.53 4.99 17.47
N ASN A 178 7.90 4.59 18.55
CA ASN A 178 8.59 4.26 19.81
C ASN A 178 9.01 2.78 19.81
N PRO A 179 10.30 2.45 19.84
CA PRO A 179 10.78 1.07 19.84
C PRO A 179 10.26 0.22 21.00
N LYS A 180 9.84 0.84 22.12
CA LYS A 180 9.31 0.13 23.29
C LYS A 180 7.90 -0.43 23.09
N ASP A 181 7.21 0.01 22.05
CA ASP A 181 5.85 -0.47 21.71
C ASP A 181 5.88 -1.78 20.92
N TYR A 182 7.07 -2.29 20.59
CA TYR A 182 7.27 -3.51 19.81
C TYR A 182 8.23 -4.48 20.51
N PRO A 183 8.14 -5.78 20.23
CA PRO A 183 9.23 -6.71 20.51
C PRO A 183 10.53 -6.22 19.88
N ASN A 184 11.63 -6.30 20.61
CA ASN A 184 12.91 -5.72 20.20
C ASN A 184 13.41 -6.27 18.84
N ASP A 185 13.27 -7.57 18.61
CA ASP A 185 13.65 -8.23 17.37
C ASP A 185 12.81 -7.76 16.18
N LEU A 186 11.52 -7.54 16.39
CA LEU A 186 10.60 -7.01 15.38
C LEU A 186 10.99 -5.57 15.01
N TRP A 187 11.26 -4.71 16.00
CA TRP A 187 11.70 -3.35 15.74
C TRP A 187 13.04 -3.31 15.01
N GLN A 188 14.05 -4.04 15.55
CA GLN A 188 15.41 -4.00 15.01
C GLN A 188 15.52 -4.58 13.60
N ASN A 189 14.71 -5.56 13.27
CA ASN A 189 14.91 -6.36 12.07
C ASN A 189 13.89 -6.08 10.95
N LEU A 190 12.82 -5.35 11.25
CA LEU A 190 11.73 -5.19 10.29
C LEU A 190 11.14 -3.77 10.28
N ILE A 191 10.77 -3.23 11.46
CA ILE A 191 9.93 -2.02 11.54
C ILE A 191 10.76 -0.73 11.60
N GLY A 192 11.84 -0.71 12.40
CA GLY A 192 12.54 0.51 12.79
C GLY A 192 13.25 1.26 11.67
N VAL A 193 13.50 0.61 10.55
CA VAL A 193 14.20 1.18 9.39
C VAL A 193 13.40 2.25 8.64
N TYR A 194 12.08 2.22 8.70
CA TYR A 194 11.26 3.13 7.88
C TYR A 194 10.97 4.45 8.60
N ASP A 195 11.43 5.55 8.02
CA ASP A 195 11.04 6.91 8.38
C ASP A 195 9.89 7.37 7.48
N TYR A 196 8.64 7.23 7.95
CA TYR A 196 7.48 7.51 7.11
C TYR A 196 7.47 8.93 6.57
N SER A 197 7.80 9.92 7.40
CA SER A 197 7.78 11.33 6.99
C SER A 197 8.88 11.64 5.97
N ALA A 198 10.09 11.14 6.20
CA ALA A 198 11.21 11.38 5.30
C ALA A 198 11.04 10.63 3.97
N LEU A 199 10.56 9.38 4.01
CA LEU A 199 10.26 8.61 2.79
C LEU A 199 9.12 9.25 1.98
N ALA A 200 8.06 9.73 2.63
CA ALA A 200 6.97 10.43 1.96
C ALA A 200 7.40 11.75 1.31
N ALA A 201 8.38 12.45 1.89
CA ALA A 201 8.93 13.67 1.30
C ALA A 201 9.67 13.41 -0.03
N THR A 202 10.23 12.19 -0.18
CA THR A 202 11.07 11.79 -1.30
C THR A 202 10.50 10.58 -2.07
N SER A 203 9.18 10.54 -2.20
CA SER A 203 8.44 9.59 -3.05
C SER A 203 7.15 10.21 -3.55
N ASP A 204 6.58 9.65 -4.62
CA ASP A 204 5.29 10.09 -5.14
C ASP A 204 4.14 9.56 -4.25
N PHE A 205 4.27 8.33 -3.74
CA PHE A 205 3.38 7.76 -2.74
C PHE A 205 4.06 6.65 -1.93
N ILE A 206 3.48 6.33 -0.80
CA ILE A 206 3.90 5.25 0.10
C ILE A 206 2.82 4.18 0.11
N THR A 207 3.18 2.94 -0.14
CA THR A 207 2.33 1.80 0.16
C THR A 207 2.64 1.27 1.55
N ILE A 208 1.63 1.21 2.39
CA ILE A 208 1.75 0.61 3.71
C ILE A 208 1.29 -0.83 3.61
N MET A 209 2.14 -1.78 3.93
CA MET A 209 1.81 -3.20 4.01
C MET A 209 0.98 -3.44 5.26
N SER A 210 -0.28 -2.94 5.26
CA SER A 210 -1.24 -3.02 6.36
C SER A 210 -1.93 -4.39 6.41
N TYR A 211 -1.13 -5.42 6.30
CA TYR A 211 -1.48 -6.83 6.43
C TYR A 211 -0.33 -7.55 7.15
N ASP A 212 -0.52 -8.83 7.45
CA ASP A 212 0.44 -9.65 8.18
C ASP A 212 0.79 -9.03 9.55
N ASP A 213 -0.24 -8.69 10.36
CA ASP A 213 -0.01 -8.21 11.72
C ASP A 213 0.89 -9.21 12.46
N PRO A 214 2.15 -8.84 12.79
CA PRO A 214 3.13 -9.78 13.33
C PRO A 214 2.78 -10.29 14.73
N LEU A 215 1.82 -9.67 15.38
CA LEU A 215 1.35 -10.06 16.71
C LEU A 215 0.03 -10.83 16.68
N SER A 216 -0.62 -10.90 15.52
CA SER A 216 -1.87 -11.65 15.36
C SER A 216 -1.64 -13.16 15.42
N LYS A 217 -2.60 -13.86 16.02
CA LYS A 217 -2.74 -15.33 15.99
C LYS A 217 -4.12 -15.72 15.50
N GLY A 218 -4.59 -15.02 14.49
CA GLY A 218 -5.93 -15.19 13.92
C GLY A 218 -6.05 -14.46 12.59
N PRO A 219 -6.73 -13.30 12.55
CA PRO A 219 -6.90 -12.51 11.33
C PRO A 219 -5.58 -11.99 10.77
N ILE A 220 -5.54 -11.75 9.47
CA ILE A 220 -4.35 -11.27 8.75
C ILE A 220 -4.12 -9.80 9.05
N ALA A 221 -5.20 -9.02 9.04
CA ALA A 221 -5.20 -7.58 9.22
C ALA A 221 -6.34 -7.16 10.18
N PRO A 222 -6.24 -7.49 11.50
CA PRO A 222 -7.30 -7.18 12.46
C PRO A 222 -7.71 -5.72 12.39
N MET A 223 -9.00 -5.42 12.23
CA MET A 223 -9.46 -4.04 12.04
C MET A 223 -9.02 -3.07 13.15
N PRO A 224 -8.97 -3.45 14.44
CA PRO A 224 -8.43 -2.56 15.47
C PRO A 224 -6.97 -2.16 15.25
N TRP A 225 -6.12 -3.12 14.84
CA TRP A 225 -4.72 -2.85 14.46
C TRP A 225 -4.63 -2.05 13.17
N TYR A 226 -5.41 -2.41 12.15
CA TYR A 226 -5.46 -1.71 10.87
C TYR A 226 -5.82 -0.23 11.05
N GLN A 227 -6.77 0.09 11.92
CA GLN A 227 -7.13 1.48 12.24
C GLN A 227 -5.99 2.24 12.95
N GLN A 228 -5.24 1.58 13.82
CA GLN A 228 -4.05 2.19 14.44
C GLN A 228 -2.97 2.49 13.39
N VAL A 229 -2.74 1.56 12.44
CA VAL A 229 -1.83 1.77 11.31
C VAL A 229 -2.27 2.98 10.48
N VAL A 230 -3.54 3.09 10.13
CA VAL A 230 -4.08 4.25 9.39
C VAL A 230 -3.89 5.54 10.18
N THR A 231 -4.19 5.53 11.48
CA THR A 231 -4.03 6.71 12.35
C THR A 231 -2.58 7.17 12.39
N TYR A 232 -1.64 6.24 12.56
CA TYR A 232 -0.21 6.56 12.53
C TYR A 232 0.22 7.08 11.16
N ALA A 233 -0.24 6.45 10.09
CA ALA A 233 0.12 6.84 8.72
C ALA A 233 -0.30 8.26 8.37
N ILE A 234 -1.56 8.64 8.63
CA ILE A 234 -2.07 10.00 8.33
C ILE A 234 -1.43 11.09 9.20
N ALA A 235 -0.87 10.74 10.35
CA ALA A 235 -0.12 11.68 11.18
C ALA A 235 1.29 11.98 10.61
N HIS A 236 1.84 11.12 9.73
CA HIS A 236 3.22 11.21 9.25
C HIS A 236 3.34 11.36 7.73
N ILE A 237 2.30 11.04 6.97
CA ILE A 237 2.30 11.05 5.51
C ILE A 237 1.07 11.85 5.04
N PRO A 238 1.21 12.76 4.06
CA PRO A 238 0.04 13.40 3.45
C PRO A 238 -0.95 12.37 2.89
N ASN A 239 -2.24 12.53 3.16
CA ASN A 239 -3.27 11.55 2.79
C ASN A 239 -3.23 11.16 1.30
N ASN A 240 -3.01 12.14 0.43
CA ASN A 240 -2.90 11.93 -1.02
C ASN A 240 -1.61 11.22 -1.47
N LYS A 241 -0.78 10.76 -0.54
CA LYS A 241 0.39 9.92 -0.78
C LYS A 241 0.31 8.55 -0.10
N ILE A 242 -0.78 8.22 0.58
CA ILE A 242 -0.94 6.94 1.28
C ILE A 242 -1.71 5.95 0.41
N SER A 243 -1.13 4.79 0.13
CA SER A 243 -1.81 3.62 -0.39
C SER A 243 -1.87 2.54 0.69
N LEU A 244 -3.09 2.09 1.06
CA LEU A 244 -3.25 1.06 2.09
C LEU A 244 -3.21 -0.34 1.50
N GLY A 245 -2.43 -1.21 2.09
CA GLY A 245 -2.34 -2.63 1.75
C GLY A 245 -3.61 -3.39 2.14
N ILE A 246 -4.12 -4.19 1.22
CA ILE A 246 -5.27 -5.09 1.44
C ILE A 246 -4.83 -6.51 1.07
N PRO A 247 -4.86 -7.47 2.03
CA PRO A 247 -4.53 -8.85 1.72
C PRO A 247 -5.65 -9.51 0.91
N THR A 248 -5.30 -10.39 -0.01
CA THR A 248 -6.28 -11.15 -0.80
C THR A 248 -6.13 -12.66 -0.62
N TYR A 249 -5.41 -13.07 0.41
CA TYR A 249 -5.08 -14.42 0.78
C TYR A 249 -5.68 -14.79 2.14
N TYR A 250 -5.53 -16.07 2.54
CA TYR A 250 -5.96 -16.54 3.86
C TYR A 250 -4.77 -16.92 4.75
N TRP A 251 -4.99 -16.85 6.06
CA TRP A 251 -4.20 -17.52 7.09
C TRP A 251 -4.99 -18.66 7.73
N GLN A 252 -4.39 -19.85 7.81
CA GLN A 252 -4.94 -21.02 8.46
C GLN A 252 -4.16 -21.37 9.72
N TRP A 253 -4.83 -21.48 10.84
CA TRP A 253 -4.23 -21.76 12.14
C TRP A 253 -4.74 -23.09 12.69
N SER A 254 -3.85 -23.89 13.33
CA SER A 254 -4.26 -24.97 14.19
C SER A 254 -4.70 -24.39 15.53
N THR A 255 -5.97 -24.60 15.91
CA THR A 255 -6.47 -24.13 17.21
C THR A 255 -5.92 -24.97 18.38
N GLN A 256 -5.42 -26.19 18.09
CA GLN A 256 -4.79 -27.03 19.08
C GLN A 256 -3.37 -26.55 19.46
N THR A 257 -2.59 -26.07 18.50
CA THR A 257 -1.19 -25.69 18.72
C THR A 257 -0.95 -24.19 18.68
N GLY A 258 -1.90 -23.39 18.21
CA GLY A 258 -1.76 -21.95 17.96
C GLY A 258 -0.76 -21.60 16.85
N LYS A 259 -0.37 -22.58 16.00
CA LYS A 259 0.59 -22.37 14.92
C LYS A 259 -0.11 -22.05 13.61
N LEU A 260 0.48 -21.14 12.83
CA LEU A 260 0.13 -20.92 11.43
C LEU A 260 0.48 -22.17 10.64
N MET A 261 -0.51 -22.76 9.95
CA MET A 261 -0.39 -24.03 9.26
C MET A 261 -0.42 -23.89 7.74
N GLY A 262 -0.95 -22.77 7.24
CA GLY A 262 -1.04 -22.52 5.81
C GLY A 262 -1.40 -21.08 5.49
N ILE A 263 -0.94 -20.67 4.32
CA ILE A 263 -1.26 -19.41 3.66
C ILE A 263 -1.64 -19.76 2.22
N GLY A 264 -2.65 -19.13 1.65
CA GLY A 264 -3.02 -19.38 0.27
C GLY A 264 -4.19 -18.53 -0.21
N GLY A 265 -4.56 -18.73 -1.47
CA GLY A 265 -5.63 -17.98 -2.12
C GLY A 265 -6.98 -18.69 -2.16
N ASN A 266 -7.86 -18.21 -3.03
CA ASN A 266 -9.24 -18.67 -3.16
C ASN A 266 -9.39 -20.19 -3.35
N GLU A 267 -8.50 -20.82 -4.12
CA GLU A 267 -8.56 -22.29 -4.33
C GLU A 267 -8.48 -23.07 -3.01
N GLY A 268 -7.66 -22.57 -2.05
CA GLY A 268 -7.57 -23.18 -0.72
C GLY A 268 -8.86 -23.02 0.07
N ILE A 269 -9.52 -21.87 -0.03
CA ILE A 269 -10.81 -21.60 0.60
C ILE A 269 -11.89 -22.53 0.03
N ASP A 270 -11.97 -22.63 -1.30
CA ASP A 270 -12.92 -23.50 -2.00
C ASP A 270 -12.71 -24.97 -1.61
N ASN A 271 -11.46 -25.41 -1.50
CA ASN A 271 -11.10 -26.75 -1.04
C ASN A 271 -11.59 -27.03 0.40
N VAL A 272 -11.50 -26.02 1.29
CA VAL A 272 -12.00 -26.15 2.67
C VAL A 272 -13.52 -26.31 2.67
N PHE A 273 -14.25 -25.51 1.89
CA PHE A 273 -15.70 -25.65 1.75
C PHE A 273 -16.11 -27.01 1.15
N ALA A 274 -15.41 -27.46 0.11
CA ALA A 274 -15.72 -28.73 -0.55
C ALA A 274 -15.49 -29.95 0.34
N LYS A 275 -14.43 -29.93 1.19
CA LYS A 275 -13.99 -31.12 1.94
C LYS A 275 -14.51 -31.18 3.37
N TYR A 276 -14.66 -30.02 4.05
CA TYR A 276 -14.81 -29.99 5.51
C TYR A 276 -16.08 -29.35 6.02
N ARG A 277 -16.92 -28.75 5.17
CA ARG A 277 -18.18 -28.06 5.55
C ARG A 277 -17.96 -27.10 6.74
N PRO A 278 -17.12 -26.09 6.61
CA PRO A 278 -16.77 -25.20 7.70
C PRO A 278 -17.97 -24.40 8.20
N THR A 279 -17.96 -24.02 9.49
CA THR A 279 -18.79 -22.91 9.96
C THR A 279 -18.13 -21.60 9.51
N SER A 280 -18.90 -20.77 8.82
CA SER A 280 -18.43 -19.47 8.31
C SER A 280 -19.10 -18.32 9.06
N VAL A 281 -18.31 -17.44 9.67
CA VAL A 281 -18.80 -16.28 10.43
C VAL A 281 -17.98 -15.06 10.03
N TYR A 282 -18.64 -13.93 9.80
CA TYR A 282 -17.95 -12.64 9.73
C TYR A 282 -17.73 -12.13 11.15
N ASP A 283 -16.46 -11.93 11.54
CA ASP A 283 -16.12 -11.36 12.84
C ASP A 283 -16.26 -9.83 12.77
N ALA A 284 -17.28 -9.29 13.44
CA ALA A 284 -17.59 -7.87 13.39
C ALA A 284 -16.52 -6.98 14.05
N THR A 285 -15.71 -7.52 14.96
CA THR A 285 -14.62 -6.79 15.63
C THR A 285 -13.39 -6.76 14.74
N GLN A 286 -13.01 -7.92 14.20
CA GLN A 286 -11.82 -8.05 13.33
C GLN A 286 -12.12 -7.60 11.91
N GLN A 287 -13.39 -7.57 11.52
CA GLN A 287 -13.88 -7.29 10.17
C GLN A 287 -13.21 -8.14 9.11
N GLU A 288 -13.08 -9.43 9.43
CA GLU A 288 -12.62 -10.48 8.52
C GLU A 288 -13.56 -11.69 8.57
N ARG A 289 -13.54 -12.52 7.53
CA ARG A 289 -14.26 -13.78 7.48
C ARG A 289 -13.45 -14.86 8.17
N LYS A 290 -14.10 -15.60 9.08
CA LYS A 290 -13.53 -16.72 9.81
C LYS A 290 -14.23 -18.02 9.44
N LEU A 291 -13.48 -19.04 9.06
CA LEU A 291 -13.94 -20.41 8.94
C LEU A 291 -13.44 -21.22 10.13
N THR A 292 -14.28 -22.09 10.66
CA THR A 292 -13.91 -23.07 11.70
C THR A 292 -14.29 -24.45 11.23
N TYR A 293 -13.36 -25.40 11.28
CA TYR A 293 -13.58 -26.78 10.81
C TYR A 293 -12.58 -27.77 11.43
N ASN A 294 -12.92 -29.07 11.32
CA ASN A 294 -11.98 -30.14 11.63
C ASN A 294 -11.40 -30.70 10.32
N GLY A 295 -10.09 -30.68 10.19
CA GLY A 295 -9.37 -31.27 9.07
C GLY A 295 -9.14 -32.78 9.23
N LEU A 296 -8.19 -33.31 8.45
CA LEU A 296 -7.82 -34.72 8.54
C LEU A 296 -7.38 -35.08 9.96
N GLY A 297 -7.78 -36.25 10.44
CA GLY A 297 -7.50 -36.68 11.80
C GLY A 297 -8.24 -35.89 12.89
N SER A 298 -9.33 -35.19 12.53
CA SER A 298 -10.12 -34.34 13.44
C SER A 298 -9.34 -33.20 14.10
N VAL A 299 -8.27 -32.75 13.45
CA VAL A 299 -7.48 -31.60 13.93
C VAL A 299 -8.30 -30.32 13.70
N PRO A 300 -8.53 -29.51 14.75
CA PRO A 300 -9.32 -28.29 14.62
C PRO A 300 -8.51 -27.14 14.05
N TYR A 301 -9.12 -26.45 13.08
CA TYR A 301 -8.54 -25.29 12.39
C TYR A 301 -9.45 -24.07 12.42
N THR A 302 -8.83 -22.88 12.38
CA THR A 302 -9.46 -21.64 11.93
C THR A 302 -8.75 -21.14 10.68
N LEU A 303 -9.53 -20.61 9.74
CA LEU A 303 -9.01 -19.94 8.55
C LEU A 303 -9.63 -18.55 8.48
N TRP A 304 -8.78 -17.52 8.30
CA TRP A 304 -9.19 -16.13 8.21
C TRP A 304 -8.86 -15.59 6.83
N TYR A 305 -9.75 -14.81 6.24
CA TYR A 305 -9.57 -14.21 4.93
C TYR A 305 -10.44 -12.98 4.73
N GLU A 306 -10.02 -12.14 3.77
CA GLU A 306 -10.78 -10.98 3.34
C GLU A 306 -11.87 -11.38 2.34
N ASP A 307 -13.13 -11.38 2.78
CA ASP A 307 -14.26 -11.47 1.86
C ASP A 307 -14.65 -10.09 1.33
N THR A 308 -15.67 -10.00 0.47
CA THR A 308 -16.17 -8.74 -0.10
C THR A 308 -16.51 -7.72 0.99
N GLN A 309 -17.09 -8.16 2.12
CA GLN A 309 -17.46 -7.28 3.23
C GLN A 309 -16.20 -6.72 3.92
N ALA A 310 -15.20 -7.55 4.14
CA ALA A 310 -13.93 -7.15 4.73
C ALA A 310 -13.17 -6.16 3.84
N VAL A 311 -13.05 -6.45 2.55
CA VAL A 311 -12.43 -5.52 1.57
C VAL A 311 -13.15 -4.18 1.55
N ASN A 312 -14.50 -4.17 1.54
CA ASN A 312 -15.27 -2.92 1.59
C ASN A 312 -14.99 -2.10 2.85
N ALA A 313 -14.78 -2.75 3.99
CA ALA A 313 -14.44 -2.06 5.24
C ALA A 313 -13.07 -1.34 5.15
N ARG A 314 -12.07 -1.95 4.52
CA ARG A 314 -10.76 -1.32 4.29
C ARG A 314 -10.85 -0.21 3.25
N LEU A 315 -11.58 -0.43 2.15
CA LEU A 315 -11.82 0.61 1.13
C LEU A 315 -12.60 1.80 1.69
N ALA A 316 -13.48 1.59 2.68
CA ALA A 316 -14.13 2.70 3.39
C ALA A 316 -13.11 3.60 4.09
N LEU A 317 -12.05 3.05 4.70
CA LEU A 317 -10.98 3.85 5.30
C LEU A 317 -10.19 4.65 4.23
N VAL A 318 -9.92 4.05 3.07
CA VAL A 318 -9.30 4.74 1.93
C VAL A 318 -10.16 5.93 1.49
N LYS A 319 -11.45 5.70 1.28
CA LYS A 319 -12.40 6.70 0.79
C LYS A 319 -12.66 7.81 1.82
N ASN A 320 -12.93 7.44 3.07
CA ASN A 320 -13.25 8.41 4.13
C ASN A 320 -12.08 9.34 4.46
N ASN A 321 -10.85 8.86 4.35
CA ASN A 321 -9.64 9.66 4.56
C ASN A 321 -9.09 10.29 3.27
N ARG A 322 -9.74 10.07 2.11
CA ARG A 322 -9.28 10.56 0.80
C ARG A 322 -7.82 10.21 0.52
N LEU A 323 -7.45 8.95 0.78
CA LEU A 323 -6.09 8.48 0.60
C LEU A 323 -5.75 8.33 -0.89
N TYR A 324 -4.46 8.24 -1.23
CA TYR A 324 -3.99 8.03 -2.60
C TYR A 324 -4.60 6.78 -3.23
N GLY A 325 -4.62 5.65 -2.49
CA GLY A 325 -5.12 4.42 -3.06
C GLY A 325 -5.18 3.24 -2.11
N ALA A 326 -5.43 2.08 -2.72
CA ALA A 326 -5.34 0.77 -2.13
C ALA A 326 -4.37 -0.10 -2.93
N SER A 327 -3.60 -0.95 -2.25
CA SER A 327 -2.63 -1.88 -2.83
C SER A 327 -2.98 -3.31 -2.44
N PHE A 328 -3.24 -4.17 -3.41
CA PHE A 328 -3.77 -5.52 -3.20
C PHE A 328 -2.67 -6.58 -3.36
N TRP A 329 -2.42 -7.37 -2.34
CA TRP A 329 -1.49 -8.47 -2.37
C TRP A 329 -2.24 -9.80 -2.38
N ALA A 330 -2.30 -10.52 -3.49
CA ALA A 330 -1.83 -10.27 -4.84
C ALA A 330 -2.78 -10.94 -5.84
N PHE A 331 -2.57 -10.70 -7.13
CA PHE A 331 -3.27 -11.41 -8.18
C PHE A 331 -3.19 -12.92 -8.04
N GLY A 332 -4.29 -13.61 -8.35
CA GLY A 332 -4.38 -15.07 -8.31
C GLY A 332 -4.66 -15.65 -6.93
N LEU A 333 -4.65 -14.81 -5.88
CA LEU A 333 -4.99 -15.22 -4.52
C LEU A 333 -6.42 -14.83 -4.13
N GLU A 334 -6.95 -13.79 -4.76
CA GLU A 334 -8.20 -13.13 -4.41
C GLU A 334 -9.44 -14.00 -4.66
N ILE A 335 -10.44 -13.84 -3.79
CA ILE A 335 -11.78 -14.35 -4.03
C ILE A 335 -12.49 -13.50 -5.09
N PRO A 336 -13.42 -14.06 -5.88
CA PRO A 336 -14.13 -13.31 -6.94
C PRO A 336 -14.84 -12.04 -6.45
N GLY A 337 -15.29 -12.03 -5.19
CA GLY A 337 -15.98 -10.89 -4.57
C GLY A 337 -15.13 -9.63 -4.41
N VAL A 338 -13.80 -9.74 -4.38
CA VAL A 338 -12.88 -8.59 -4.32
C VAL A 338 -13.07 -7.70 -5.55
N TRP A 339 -13.25 -8.28 -6.73
CA TRP A 339 -13.47 -7.54 -7.96
C TRP A 339 -14.80 -6.76 -7.98
N THR A 340 -15.78 -7.24 -7.22
CA THR A 340 -17.03 -6.49 -7.02
C THR A 340 -16.83 -5.30 -6.10
N ALA A 341 -16.05 -5.46 -5.03
CA ALA A 341 -15.74 -4.39 -4.09
C ALA A 341 -14.90 -3.26 -4.72
N THR A 342 -14.04 -3.59 -5.71
CA THR A 342 -13.15 -2.62 -6.39
C THR A 342 -13.77 -1.93 -7.60
N LYS A 343 -14.98 -2.31 -8.03
CA LYS A 343 -15.73 -1.57 -9.05
C LYS A 343 -16.27 -0.27 -8.46
N GLU A 344 -15.98 0.84 -9.12
CA GLU A 344 -16.56 2.16 -8.82
C GLU A 344 -17.75 2.45 -9.74
#